data_8274d2b64b945c3ac7ca0548f07ba3e3
#
_entry.id   8274d2b64b945c3ac7ca0548f07ba3e3
#
_cell.length_a   1.000
_cell.length_b   1.000
_cell.length_c   1.000
_cell.angle_alpha   90.00
_cell.angle_beta   90.00
_cell.angle_gamma   90.00
#
_symmetry.space_group_name_H-M   'P 1'
#
loop_
_entity.id
_entity.type
_entity.pdbx_description
1 polymer ?
#
loop_
_entity_poly.entity_id
_entity_poly.type
_entity_poly.pdbx_seq_one_letter_code
_entity_poly.pdbx_strand_id
1 'polypeptide(L)'
;MRPARTMVAMDPSPALVSFQLRRLPRGSGAGGDEPQEPVQPRQWQRQLIQLLRARLVQAMPAGQDVLIHAGPGAGKTLGALLGFRQLQQEGRLQRFVVLCHRTSIGLQWHQAAARLGLRLRDWDGALAEADALKAVDSTWDGLLLSYQSAARHRRQLERQWPGLALGRWLAIADEVHHLGLDPDEPEAAAWGNAFSGLTAGAALRLGLTGTPFRADNLAFCAARRQRIRQGDEVLEQIVPDLCVEPRQLISVGDVRPLEFRFQDGWVDHGRPGVDGGGSGDSETSPLSAETRESWRARNLRRAIRLGDDSSIALRVLLGARRQLERLREQQHPGAGGLVIARDIAHAEQISALLREQGDAVHLVHSQDPGAAERLVAFRAGQADWLVSIDMCAEGFDAPRVRVVAYLTTVVTRSRFVQAITRAVRMDGERATLEPVPRRASYVYAPADPLLISYARSWSLSEPYLLRSRQVFTTEIQGGLPRAGQHPLKAIDERAGSVLRVRGPELPIFLQRPADLRSSQAT
;
A
#
# COMPACT_ATOMS: atom_id res chain seq x y z
N MET A 1 -21.88 57.20 34.26
CA MET A 1 -21.33 57.38 32.90
C MET A 1 -20.01 56.62 32.82
N ARG A 2 -19.98 55.46 32.17
CA ARG A 2 -18.77 54.71 31.80
C ARG A 2 -18.70 54.64 30.28
N PRO A 3 -17.57 54.86 29.63
CA PRO A 3 -17.47 54.83 28.18
C PRO A 3 -17.37 53.39 27.68
N ALA A 4 -17.98 53.15 26.53
CA ALA A 4 -18.00 51.90 25.78
C ALA A 4 -16.60 51.51 25.28
N ARG A 5 -16.20 50.25 25.44
CA ARG A 5 -15.03 49.64 24.81
C ARG A 5 -15.39 49.20 23.41
N THR A 6 -14.80 49.81 22.43
CA THR A 6 -14.79 49.40 21.02
C THR A 6 -14.00 48.10 20.90
N MET A 7 -14.63 47.01 20.49
CA MET A 7 -13.96 45.77 20.05
C MET A 7 -13.42 46.01 18.65
N VAL A 8 -12.09 45.97 18.52
CA VAL A 8 -11.41 45.87 17.24
C VAL A 8 -11.44 44.40 16.83
N ALA A 9 -12.12 44.11 15.72
CA ALA A 9 -12.10 42.81 15.07
C ALA A 9 -10.71 42.59 14.46
N MET A 10 -9.98 41.61 14.93
CA MET A 10 -8.77 41.09 14.27
C MET A 10 -9.18 40.14 13.16
N ASP A 11 -8.91 40.56 11.94
CA ASP A 11 -9.04 39.74 10.72
C ASP A 11 -7.81 38.80 10.61
N PRO A 12 -7.98 37.47 10.57
CA PRO A 12 -6.87 36.56 10.35
C PRO A 12 -6.75 36.24 8.85
N SER A 13 -6.19 37.13 8.06
CA SER A 13 -5.69 36.75 6.73
C SER A 13 -4.39 35.96 6.88
N PRO A 14 -4.33 34.69 6.47
CA PRO A 14 -3.08 33.98 6.43
C PRO A 14 -2.23 34.52 5.29
N ALA A 15 -1.08 35.09 5.64
CA ALA A 15 -0.07 35.50 4.68
C ALA A 15 0.27 34.32 3.77
N LEU A 16 -0.05 34.44 2.49
CA LEU A 16 0.40 33.58 1.40
C LEU A 16 1.93 33.73 1.29
N VAL A 17 2.65 32.84 1.97
CA VAL A 17 4.09 32.69 1.76
C VAL A 17 4.27 32.05 0.38
N SER A 18 4.57 32.85 -0.63
CA SER A 18 4.93 32.38 -1.96
C SER A 18 6.27 31.64 -1.87
N PHE A 19 6.23 30.31 -2.04
CA PHE A 19 7.43 29.50 -2.14
C PHE A 19 8.10 29.72 -3.49
N GLN A 20 9.03 30.65 -3.58
CA GLN A 20 9.94 30.77 -4.72
C GLN A 20 11.08 29.74 -4.53
N LEU A 21 11.01 28.64 -5.26
CA LEU A 21 12.12 27.72 -5.42
C LEU A 21 13.23 28.41 -6.24
N ARG A 22 14.27 28.91 -5.58
CA ARG A 22 15.46 29.42 -6.26
C ARG A 22 16.10 28.32 -7.10
N ARG A 23 16.27 28.57 -8.38
CA ARG A 23 17.03 27.72 -9.31
C ARG A 23 18.51 27.78 -8.97
N LEU A 24 19.14 26.61 -8.75
CA LEU A 24 20.59 26.48 -8.76
C LEU A 24 21.10 26.47 -10.22
N PRO A 25 22.28 27.06 -10.54
CA PRO A 25 22.83 27.07 -11.88
C PRO A 25 23.15 25.62 -12.35
N ARG A 26 22.77 25.33 -13.57
CA ARG A 26 22.97 24.02 -14.25
C ARG A 26 24.43 23.87 -14.66
N GLY A 27 25.01 22.67 -14.36
CA GLY A 27 26.18 22.18 -15.07
C GLY A 27 25.77 21.77 -16.51
N SER A 28 26.50 22.17 -17.49
CA SER A 28 26.28 21.96 -18.91
C SER A 28 26.39 20.48 -19.29
N GLY A 29 25.24 19.82 -19.57
CA GLY A 29 25.15 18.53 -20.21
C GLY A 29 24.02 18.57 -21.23
N ALA A 30 24.35 18.39 -22.51
CA ALA A 30 23.44 18.51 -23.63
C ALA A 30 22.40 17.36 -23.66
N GLY A 31 21.13 17.70 -23.51
CA GLY A 31 19.96 16.87 -23.72
C GLY A 31 18.73 17.73 -23.46
N GLY A 32 17.88 17.93 -24.45
CA GLY A 32 16.77 18.86 -24.43
C GLY A 32 15.79 18.59 -23.29
N ASP A 33 15.84 19.41 -22.26
CA ASP A 33 14.99 19.37 -21.09
C ASP A 33 13.91 20.45 -21.25
N GLU A 34 12.68 20.03 -21.50
CA GLU A 34 11.52 20.87 -21.24
C GLU A 34 11.52 21.28 -19.75
N PRO A 35 11.20 22.53 -19.41
CA PRO A 35 11.18 23.00 -18.03
C PRO A 35 10.10 22.25 -17.26
N GLN A 36 10.50 21.29 -16.43
CA GLN A 36 9.57 20.61 -15.52
C GLN A 36 8.93 21.64 -14.58
N GLU A 37 7.60 21.69 -14.57
CA GLU A 37 6.87 22.54 -13.64
C GLU A 37 7.30 22.29 -12.19
N PRO A 38 7.44 23.36 -11.38
CA PRO A 38 7.85 23.22 -10.00
C PRO A 38 6.82 22.40 -9.22
N VAL A 39 7.28 21.33 -8.58
CA VAL A 39 6.44 20.44 -7.78
C VAL A 39 5.81 21.23 -6.62
N GLN A 40 4.49 21.38 -6.63
CA GLN A 40 3.75 22.04 -5.56
C GLN A 40 3.49 21.04 -4.41
N PRO A 41 3.94 21.35 -3.18
CA PRO A 41 3.67 20.49 -2.04
C PRO A 41 2.18 20.54 -1.66
N ARG A 42 1.59 19.37 -1.40
CA ARG A 42 0.24 19.22 -0.84
C ARG A 42 0.15 19.82 0.56
N GLN A 43 -1.05 20.08 1.05
CA GLN A 43 -1.25 20.69 2.37
C GLN A 43 -0.53 19.93 3.49
N TRP A 44 -0.71 18.63 3.57
CA TRP A 44 -0.07 17.78 4.58
C TRP A 44 1.47 17.75 4.45
N GLN A 45 2.01 17.86 3.23
CA GLN A 45 3.46 17.92 3.00
C GLN A 45 4.05 19.24 3.51
N ARG A 46 3.31 20.35 3.42
CA ARG A 46 3.69 21.62 4.05
C ARG A 46 3.70 21.49 5.58
N GLN A 47 2.71 20.81 6.16
CA GLN A 47 2.66 20.52 7.59
C GLN A 47 3.85 19.64 8.03
N LEU A 48 4.22 18.63 7.22
CA LEU A 48 5.42 17.83 7.45
C LEU A 48 6.67 18.68 7.49
N ILE A 49 6.88 19.60 6.52
CA ILE A 49 8.04 20.50 6.50
C ILE A 49 8.10 21.34 7.80
N GLN A 50 6.98 21.90 8.23
CA GLN A 50 6.91 22.67 9.48
C GLN A 50 7.23 21.81 10.71
N LEU A 51 6.72 20.57 10.74
CA LEU A 51 6.99 19.62 11.80
C LEU A 51 8.48 19.25 11.88
N LEU A 52 9.12 18.95 10.76
CA LEU A 52 10.55 18.66 10.69
C LEU A 52 11.40 19.86 11.15
N ARG A 53 11.04 21.08 10.76
CA ARG A 53 11.70 22.31 11.27
C ARG A 53 11.60 22.44 12.79
N ALA A 54 10.41 22.24 13.33
CA ALA A 54 10.18 22.32 14.77
C ALA A 54 11.00 21.27 15.54
N ARG A 55 11.08 20.05 15.01
CA ARG A 55 11.85 18.96 15.62
C ARG A 55 13.36 19.20 15.60
N LEU A 56 13.91 19.79 14.56
CA LEU A 56 15.34 20.14 14.48
C LEU A 56 15.79 21.18 15.51
N VAL A 57 14.87 21.99 16.01
CA VAL A 57 15.14 23.01 17.05
C VAL A 57 15.10 22.40 18.45
N GLN A 58 14.32 21.35 18.65
CA GLN A 58 14.20 20.65 19.92
C GLN A 58 15.42 19.76 20.17
N ALA A 59 16.33 20.20 21.04
CA ALA A 59 17.59 19.53 21.38
C ALA A 59 17.42 18.29 22.29
N MET A 60 16.38 17.49 22.13
CA MET A 60 16.08 16.34 22.98
C MET A 60 16.31 15.02 22.23
N PRO A 61 16.99 14.01 22.82
CA PRO A 61 17.17 12.70 22.18
C PRO A 61 15.86 12.03 21.76
N ALA A 62 14.79 12.22 22.56
CA ALA A 62 13.44 11.75 22.25
C ALA A 62 12.72 12.57 21.15
N GLY A 63 13.27 13.72 20.74
CA GLY A 63 12.69 14.61 19.72
C GLY A 63 13.09 14.29 18.29
N GLN A 64 14.04 13.36 18.08
CA GLN A 64 14.57 13.06 16.74
C GLN A 64 13.62 12.23 15.88
N ASP A 65 12.69 11.48 16.46
CA ASP A 65 11.79 10.60 15.75
C ASP A 65 10.50 11.32 15.35
N VAL A 66 10.16 11.20 14.09
CA VAL A 66 8.91 11.72 13.51
C VAL A 66 8.21 10.59 12.78
N LEU A 67 7.01 10.22 13.21
CA LEU A 67 6.20 9.18 12.58
C LEU A 67 5.05 9.79 11.79
N ILE A 68 5.00 9.48 10.50
CA ILE A 68 3.95 9.91 9.59
C ILE A 68 3.11 8.70 9.17
N HIS A 69 1.84 8.77 9.50
CA HIS A 69 0.83 7.89 8.92
C HIS A 69 0.13 8.63 7.79
N ALA A 70 0.36 8.22 6.56
CA ALA A 70 -0.30 8.80 5.40
C ALA A 70 -0.82 7.70 4.47
N GLY A 71 -2.09 7.79 4.14
CA GLY A 71 -2.77 6.81 3.30
C GLY A 71 -2.07 6.57 1.96
N PRO A 72 -2.37 5.45 1.29
CA PRO A 72 -1.87 5.18 -0.05
C PRO A 72 -2.23 6.30 -1.03
N GLY A 73 -1.31 6.65 -1.94
CA GLY A 73 -1.50 7.78 -2.86
C GLY A 73 -1.24 9.16 -2.27
N ALA A 74 -1.00 9.28 -0.96
CA ALA A 74 -0.70 10.55 -0.31
C ALA A 74 0.58 11.24 -0.83
N GLY A 75 1.49 10.49 -1.45
CA GLY A 75 2.79 11.02 -1.90
C GLY A 75 3.81 11.10 -0.77
N LYS A 76 3.90 10.06 0.07
CA LYS A 76 4.85 9.95 1.19
C LYS A 76 6.30 10.19 0.77
N THR A 77 6.76 9.45 -0.25
CA THR A 77 8.12 9.57 -0.81
C THR A 77 8.45 11.01 -1.20
N LEU A 78 7.54 11.63 -1.98
CA LEU A 78 7.72 13.01 -2.41
C LEU A 78 7.68 13.98 -1.22
N GLY A 79 6.81 13.75 -0.24
CA GLY A 79 6.71 14.57 0.97
C GLY A 79 7.98 14.56 1.80
N ALA A 80 8.59 13.38 1.99
CA ALA A 80 9.87 13.24 2.69
C ALA A 80 11.00 13.98 1.97
N LEU A 81 11.09 13.81 0.64
CA LEU A 81 12.12 14.48 -0.16
C LEU A 81 11.92 16.01 -0.27
N LEU A 82 10.69 16.50 -0.34
CA LEU A 82 10.37 17.92 -0.24
C LEU A 82 10.78 18.50 1.12
N GLY A 83 10.51 17.73 2.19
CA GLY A 83 10.94 18.08 3.54
C GLY A 83 12.46 18.19 3.64
N PHE A 84 13.19 17.18 3.16
CA PHE A 84 14.64 17.21 3.11
C PHE A 84 15.17 18.38 2.29
N ARG A 85 14.70 18.54 1.03
CA ARG A 85 15.17 19.60 0.14
C ARG A 85 14.99 20.99 0.73
N GLN A 86 13.85 21.24 1.37
CA GLN A 86 13.59 22.52 2.02
C GLN A 86 14.57 22.78 3.16
N LEU A 87 14.83 21.77 4.00
CA LEU A 87 15.78 21.89 5.11
C LEU A 87 17.24 21.96 4.64
N GLN A 88 17.56 21.35 3.51
CA GLN A 88 18.86 21.48 2.86
C GLN A 88 19.09 22.91 2.34
N GLN A 89 18.09 23.51 1.69
CA GLN A 89 18.14 24.90 1.23
C GLN A 89 18.28 25.91 2.39
N GLU A 90 17.76 25.57 3.56
CA GLU A 90 17.91 26.33 4.80
C GLU A 90 19.25 26.10 5.50
N GLY A 91 20.13 25.25 4.95
CA GLY A 91 21.41 24.89 5.56
C GLY A 91 21.30 24.04 6.83
N ARG A 92 20.11 23.48 7.11
CA ARG A 92 19.85 22.72 8.34
C ARG A 92 20.21 21.24 8.23
N LEU A 93 20.14 20.68 7.03
CA LEU A 93 20.51 19.30 6.71
C LEU A 93 21.42 19.30 5.49
N GLN A 94 22.36 18.36 5.44
CA GLN A 94 23.28 18.20 4.31
C GLN A 94 22.93 16.97 3.46
N ARG A 95 22.50 15.89 4.09
CA ARG A 95 22.28 14.60 3.42
C ARG A 95 21.04 13.88 3.97
N PHE A 96 20.59 12.86 3.23
CA PHE A 96 19.57 11.93 3.70
C PHE A 96 19.93 10.48 3.40
N VAL A 97 19.38 9.56 4.16
CA VAL A 97 19.50 8.12 3.93
C VAL A 97 18.10 7.52 3.97
N VAL A 98 17.78 6.73 2.97
CA VAL A 98 16.51 6.00 2.87
C VAL A 98 16.76 4.53 3.10
N LEU A 99 16.03 3.94 4.03
CA LEU A 99 15.93 2.51 4.21
C LEU A 99 14.53 2.05 3.81
N CYS A 100 14.44 1.03 2.94
CA CYS A 100 13.17 0.50 2.43
C CYS A 100 13.15 -1.03 2.44
N HIS A 101 11.94 -1.60 2.38
CA HIS A 101 11.75 -3.05 2.47
C HIS A 101 12.18 -3.79 1.18
N ARG A 102 11.92 -3.23 -0.01
CA ARG A 102 12.17 -3.90 -1.30
C ARG A 102 12.91 -3.01 -2.28
N THR A 103 13.77 -3.63 -3.09
CA THR A 103 14.48 -2.96 -4.19
C THR A 103 13.55 -2.35 -5.23
N SER A 104 12.35 -2.93 -5.45
CA SER A 104 11.34 -2.38 -6.38
C SER A 104 10.83 -0.99 -5.97
N ILE A 105 10.89 -0.66 -4.68
CA ILE A 105 10.56 0.67 -4.15
C ILE A 105 11.67 1.67 -4.45
N GLY A 106 12.91 1.19 -4.59
CA GLY A 106 14.08 2.02 -4.88
C GLY A 106 13.89 2.88 -6.13
N LEU A 107 13.35 2.31 -7.21
CA LEU A 107 13.09 3.07 -8.44
C LEU A 107 12.16 4.27 -8.22
N GLN A 108 11.15 4.13 -7.36
CA GLN A 108 10.25 5.25 -7.02
C GLN A 108 10.98 6.35 -6.27
N TRP A 109 11.91 6.00 -5.36
CA TRP A 109 12.75 6.95 -4.65
C TRP A 109 13.68 7.69 -5.60
N HIS A 110 14.32 6.98 -6.55
CA HIS A 110 15.17 7.59 -7.58
C HIS A 110 14.40 8.57 -8.46
N GLN A 111 13.25 8.15 -8.97
CA GLN A 111 12.38 9.02 -9.79
C GLN A 111 11.90 10.26 -9.04
N ALA A 112 11.48 10.08 -7.77
CA ALA A 112 11.03 11.21 -6.95
C ALA A 112 12.19 12.15 -6.60
N ALA A 113 13.38 11.64 -6.31
CA ALA A 113 14.58 12.43 -6.06
C ALA A 113 14.99 13.24 -7.31
N ALA A 114 15.05 12.58 -8.47
CA ALA A 114 15.39 13.23 -9.76
C ALA A 114 14.43 14.38 -10.10
N ARG A 115 13.11 14.19 -9.89
CA ARG A 115 12.10 15.25 -10.06
C ARG A 115 12.37 16.49 -9.22
N LEU A 116 13.03 16.33 -8.09
CA LEU A 116 13.42 17.43 -7.20
C LEU A 116 14.85 17.92 -7.43
N GLY A 117 15.59 17.35 -8.40
CA GLY A 117 16.99 17.66 -8.66
C GLY A 117 17.92 17.15 -7.56
N LEU A 118 17.50 16.11 -6.82
CA LEU A 118 18.30 15.45 -5.81
C LEU A 118 18.97 14.21 -6.41
N ARG A 119 20.25 13.99 -6.05
CA ARG A 119 21.05 12.86 -6.51
C ARG A 119 21.03 11.76 -5.45
N LEU A 120 20.28 10.70 -5.72
CA LEU A 120 20.17 9.52 -4.87
C LEU A 120 21.09 8.43 -5.40
N ARG A 121 21.90 7.83 -4.53
CA ARG A 121 22.82 6.72 -4.84
C ARG A 121 22.38 5.46 -4.11
N ASP A 122 22.44 4.31 -4.79
CA ASP A 122 22.29 3.02 -4.12
C ASP A 122 23.57 2.65 -3.37
N TRP A 123 23.41 2.06 -2.19
CA TRP A 123 24.52 1.43 -1.50
C TRP A 123 24.77 0.03 -2.10
N ASP A 124 25.90 -0.15 -2.74
CA ASP A 124 26.30 -1.37 -3.45
C ASP A 124 27.27 -2.27 -2.67
N GLY A 125 27.67 -1.87 -1.46
CA GLY A 125 28.64 -2.59 -0.65
C GLY A 125 30.11 -2.37 -1.07
N ALA A 126 30.34 -1.82 -2.26
CA ALA A 126 31.66 -1.62 -2.84
C ALA A 126 32.27 -0.23 -2.55
N LEU A 127 31.62 0.59 -1.71
CA LEU A 127 32.21 1.83 -1.25
C LEU A 127 33.45 1.52 -0.42
N ALA A 128 34.60 1.48 -1.11
CA ALA A 128 35.88 1.30 -0.47
C ALA A 128 36.11 2.39 0.59
N GLU A 129 36.76 2.05 1.71
CA GLU A 129 37.04 3.01 2.79
C GLU A 129 37.76 4.28 2.28
N ALA A 130 38.54 4.16 1.21
CA ALA A 130 39.25 5.27 0.56
C ALA A 130 38.28 6.23 -0.20
N ASP A 131 37.19 5.73 -0.77
CA ASP A 131 36.22 6.55 -1.50
C ASP A 131 35.20 7.20 -0.56
N ALA A 132 34.92 6.58 0.58
CA ALA A 132 34.09 7.18 1.62
C ALA A 132 34.77 8.45 2.23
N LEU A 133 36.09 8.43 2.38
CA LEU A 133 36.87 9.58 2.85
C LEU A 133 37.10 10.65 1.78
N LYS A 134 37.17 10.26 0.50
CA LYS A 134 37.27 11.19 -0.64
C LYS A 134 35.90 11.78 -1.06
N ALA A 135 34.80 11.24 -0.58
CA ALA A 135 33.43 11.73 -0.85
C ALA A 135 33.10 13.08 -0.19
N VAL A 136 34.11 13.84 0.24
CA VAL A 136 34.00 15.27 0.55
C VAL A 136 33.62 16.08 -0.71
N ASP A 137 33.95 15.58 -1.91
CA ASP A 137 33.44 16.10 -3.18
C ASP A 137 32.10 15.42 -3.50
N SER A 138 31.07 16.00 -2.94
CA SER A 138 29.72 15.50 -2.82
C SER A 138 28.98 15.44 -4.15
N THR A 139 29.09 14.32 -4.86
CA THR A 139 28.29 14.06 -6.07
C THR A 139 26.88 13.53 -5.76
N TRP A 140 26.48 13.37 -4.52
CA TRP A 140 25.19 12.81 -4.11
C TRP A 140 24.59 13.51 -2.88
N ASP A 141 23.25 13.58 -2.82
CA ASP A 141 22.48 14.18 -1.73
C ASP A 141 21.91 13.12 -0.79
N GLY A 142 21.66 11.92 -1.30
CA GLY A 142 21.06 10.82 -0.54
C GLY A 142 21.60 9.44 -0.87
N LEU A 143 21.47 8.52 0.09
CA LEU A 143 21.84 7.10 -0.01
C LEU A 143 20.60 6.24 0.17
N LEU A 144 20.45 5.20 -0.66
CA LEU A 144 19.36 4.23 -0.60
C LEU A 144 19.88 2.84 -0.23
N LEU A 145 19.24 2.21 0.76
CA LEU A 145 19.53 0.84 1.21
C LEU A 145 18.22 0.06 1.40
N SER A 146 18.28 -1.26 1.21
CA SER A 146 17.23 -2.12 1.73
C SER A 146 17.45 -2.46 3.20
N TYR A 147 16.37 -2.75 3.94
CA TYR A 147 16.47 -3.24 5.33
C TYR A 147 17.29 -4.52 5.43
N GLN A 148 17.12 -5.42 4.45
CA GLN A 148 17.89 -6.66 4.34
C GLN A 148 19.39 -6.39 4.20
N SER A 149 19.77 -5.46 3.31
CA SER A 149 21.17 -5.07 3.14
C SER A 149 21.74 -4.43 4.39
N ALA A 150 20.98 -3.54 5.03
CA ALA A 150 21.37 -2.89 6.27
C ALA A 150 21.62 -3.89 7.40
N ALA A 151 20.76 -4.89 7.57
CA ALA A 151 20.93 -5.93 8.59
C ALA A 151 22.10 -6.88 8.26
N ARG A 152 22.19 -7.35 7.01
CA ARG A 152 23.23 -8.28 6.55
C ARG A 152 24.64 -7.69 6.65
N HIS A 153 24.78 -6.43 6.27
CA HIS A 153 26.07 -5.74 6.19
C HIS A 153 26.31 -4.74 7.34
N ARG A 154 25.59 -4.88 8.45
CA ARG A 154 25.58 -3.93 9.56
C ARG A 154 26.98 -3.55 10.03
N ARG A 155 27.87 -4.53 10.30
CA ARG A 155 29.24 -4.28 10.78
C ARG A 155 30.10 -3.48 9.78
N GLN A 156 29.90 -3.72 8.48
CA GLN A 156 30.58 -2.99 7.41
C GLN A 156 30.05 -1.54 7.35
N LEU A 157 28.74 -1.39 7.38
CA LEU A 157 28.08 -0.08 7.40
C LEU A 157 28.47 0.74 8.62
N GLU A 158 28.51 0.17 9.81
CA GLU A 158 28.92 0.86 11.04
C GLU A 158 30.36 1.43 10.93
N ARG A 159 31.27 0.74 10.23
CA ARG A 159 32.62 1.24 9.96
C ARG A 159 32.65 2.36 8.90
N GLN A 160 31.84 2.23 7.86
CA GLN A 160 31.76 3.21 6.76
C GLN A 160 30.89 4.43 7.10
N TRP A 161 29.99 4.30 8.07
CA TRP A 161 28.96 5.28 8.38
C TRP A 161 29.49 6.67 8.77
N PRO A 162 30.57 6.79 9.55
CA PRO A 162 31.14 8.11 9.86
C PRO A 162 31.55 8.90 8.62
N GLY A 163 32.01 8.24 7.55
CA GLY A 163 32.34 8.87 6.28
C GLY A 163 31.11 9.15 5.39
N LEU A 164 30.07 8.31 5.47
CA LEU A 164 28.86 8.44 4.67
C LEU A 164 27.88 9.47 5.24
N ALA A 165 27.80 9.58 6.56
CA ALA A 165 26.83 10.39 7.28
C ALA A 165 27.47 11.65 7.89
N LEU A 166 28.28 12.34 7.10
CA LEU A 166 28.93 13.59 7.53
C LEU A 166 27.92 14.71 7.72
N GLY A 167 28.01 15.42 8.84
CA GLY A 167 27.18 16.57 9.15
C GLY A 167 25.79 16.19 9.66
N ARG A 168 24.83 17.12 9.50
CA ARG A 168 23.43 16.92 9.92
C ARG A 168 22.66 16.22 8.80
N TRP A 169 22.11 15.05 9.06
CA TRP A 169 21.44 14.23 8.07
C TRP A 169 20.09 13.70 8.55
N LEU A 170 19.22 13.36 7.58
CA LEU A 170 17.90 12.80 7.78
C LEU A 170 17.92 11.29 7.50
N ALA A 171 17.51 10.47 8.47
CA ALA A 171 17.20 9.07 8.24
C ALA A 171 15.72 8.92 7.89
N ILE A 172 15.41 8.18 6.84
CA ILE A 172 14.05 7.90 6.39
C ILE A 172 13.83 6.38 6.42
N ALA A 173 12.83 5.93 7.15
CA ALA A 173 12.34 4.55 7.15
C ALA A 173 11.05 4.49 6.34
N ASP A 174 11.08 3.89 5.14
CA ASP A 174 9.89 3.72 4.31
C ASP A 174 9.17 2.42 4.68
N GLU A 175 7.83 2.48 4.78
CA GLU A 175 6.97 1.41 5.29
C GLU A 175 7.50 0.86 6.63
N VAL A 176 7.63 1.77 7.60
CA VAL A 176 8.25 1.54 8.91
C VAL A 176 7.61 0.40 9.71
N HIS A 177 6.41 -0.04 9.35
CA HIS A 177 5.74 -1.19 9.95
C HIS A 177 6.48 -2.52 9.74
N HIS A 178 7.42 -2.60 8.79
CA HIS A 178 8.30 -3.76 8.63
C HIS A 178 9.46 -3.79 9.66
N LEU A 179 9.66 -2.74 10.45
CA LEU A 179 10.71 -2.66 11.47
C LEU A 179 10.19 -3.12 12.85
N GLY A 180 9.60 -4.30 12.93
CA GLY A 180 9.00 -4.80 14.17
C GLY A 180 9.15 -6.30 14.34
N LEU A 181 8.58 -6.83 15.43
CA LEU A 181 8.43 -8.26 15.60
C LEU A 181 7.24 -8.71 14.73
N ASP A 182 7.53 -9.35 13.62
CA ASP A 182 6.53 -9.90 12.74
C ASP A 182 6.64 -11.43 12.74
N PRO A 183 5.58 -12.18 13.12
CA PRO A 183 5.59 -13.63 13.03
C PRO A 183 5.80 -14.15 11.59
N ASP A 184 5.33 -13.39 10.60
CA ASP A 184 5.45 -13.74 9.19
C ASP A 184 6.79 -13.28 8.58
N GLU A 185 7.50 -12.35 9.24
CA GLU A 185 8.83 -11.84 8.85
C GLU A 185 9.79 -11.90 10.04
N PRO A 186 10.38 -13.07 10.36
CA PRO A 186 11.27 -13.23 11.52
C PRO A 186 12.48 -12.29 11.51
N GLU A 187 12.88 -11.84 10.33
CA GLU A 187 14.02 -10.92 10.13
C GLU A 187 13.68 -9.46 10.50
N ALA A 188 12.42 -9.11 10.66
CA ALA A 188 12.01 -7.73 10.92
C ALA A 188 12.62 -7.14 12.19
N ALA A 189 12.82 -7.94 13.23
CA ALA A 189 13.52 -7.53 14.45
C ALA A 189 15.00 -7.18 14.19
N ALA A 190 15.68 -7.94 13.31
CA ALA A 190 17.05 -7.66 12.92
C ALA A 190 17.15 -6.36 12.10
N TRP A 191 16.15 -6.10 11.24
CA TRP A 191 16.06 -4.85 10.48
C TRP A 191 15.85 -3.64 11.39
N GLY A 192 14.96 -3.74 12.38
CA GLY A 192 14.75 -2.70 13.37
C GLY A 192 15.99 -2.36 14.19
N ASN A 193 16.74 -3.38 14.63
CA ASN A 193 17.99 -3.21 15.35
C ASN A 193 19.08 -2.59 14.47
N ALA A 194 19.17 -3.00 13.20
CA ALA A 194 20.13 -2.42 12.26
C ALA A 194 19.79 -0.95 11.98
N PHE A 195 18.51 -0.64 11.71
CA PHE A 195 18.06 0.74 11.53
C PHE A 195 18.39 1.61 12.74
N SER A 196 18.02 1.18 13.94
CA SER A 196 18.26 1.94 15.18
C SER A 196 19.74 2.21 15.42
N GLY A 197 20.61 1.20 15.22
CA GLY A 197 22.05 1.34 15.40
C GLY A 197 22.68 2.29 14.38
N LEU A 198 22.37 2.11 13.10
CA LEU A 198 22.93 2.92 12.02
C LEU A 198 22.44 4.37 12.04
N THR A 199 21.24 4.62 12.53
CA THR A 199 20.63 5.96 12.50
C THR A 199 20.68 6.70 13.84
N ALA A 200 21.39 6.18 14.84
CA ALA A 200 21.53 6.81 16.16
C ALA A 200 22.10 8.24 16.10
N GLY A 201 23.00 8.51 15.14
CA GLY A 201 23.61 9.83 14.93
C GLY A 201 22.84 10.74 13.96
N ALA A 202 21.69 10.34 13.45
CA ALA A 202 20.88 11.18 12.57
C ALA A 202 20.33 12.40 13.31
N ALA A 203 20.28 13.56 12.63
CA ALA A 203 19.65 14.76 13.19
C ALA A 203 18.13 14.59 13.34
N LEU A 204 17.52 13.83 12.44
CA LEU A 204 16.12 13.43 12.46
C LEU A 204 15.97 12.01 11.90
N ARG A 205 15.00 11.27 12.43
CA ARG A 205 14.56 9.98 11.90
C ARG A 205 13.09 10.08 11.54
N LEU A 206 12.77 9.90 10.26
CA LEU A 206 11.43 10.01 9.69
C LEU A 206 10.91 8.63 9.33
N GLY A 207 9.90 8.15 10.04
CA GLY A 207 9.17 6.94 9.71
C GLY A 207 7.94 7.24 8.87
N LEU A 208 7.81 6.55 7.74
CA LEU A 208 6.67 6.64 6.84
C LEU A 208 5.89 5.34 6.86
N THR A 209 4.58 5.40 7.00
CA THR A 209 3.71 4.22 6.89
C THR A 209 2.38 4.57 6.22
N GLY A 210 1.87 3.64 5.44
CA GLY A 210 0.53 3.72 4.83
C GLY A 210 -0.50 2.82 5.49
N THR A 211 -0.04 1.88 6.29
CA THR A 211 -0.88 0.86 6.93
C THR A 211 -0.50 0.73 8.40
N PRO A 212 -1.37 1.16 9.33
CA PRO A 212 -1.07 1.12 10.77
C PRO A 212 -1.29 -0.25 11.42
N PHE A 213 -1.49 -1.32 10.67
CA PHE A 213 -2.20 -2.52 11.12
C PHE A 213 -1.36 -3.64 11.73
N ARG A 214 -0.09 -3.44 12.02
CA ARG A 214 0.68 -4.45 12.73
C ARG A 214 0.86 -4.05 14.18
N ALA A 215 0.40 -4.95 15.06
CA ALA A 215 0.38 -4.75 16.52
C ALA A 215 1.76 -4.94 17.18
N ASP A 216 2.85 -4.96 16.39
CA ASP A 216 4.13 -5.42 16.88
C ASP A 216 5.04 -4.26 17.23
N ASN A 217 5.88 -4.48 18.25
CA ASN A 217 6.84 -3.51 18.74
C ASN A 217 7.61 -2.88 17.59
N LEU A 218 7.23 -1.68 17.21
CA LEU A 218 8.05 -0.88 16.32
C LEU A 218 9.40 -0.65 17.01
N ALA A 219 10.44 -1.32 16.54
CA ALA A 219 11.80 -1.07 16.96
C ALA A 219 12.25 0.37 16.59
N PHE A 220 11.49 1.01 15.73
CA PHE A 220 11.55 2.41 15.43
C PHE A 220 10.61 3.13 16.38
N CYS A 221 11.06 4.14 16.98
CA CYS A 221 10.29 5.17 17.62
C CYS A 221 10.24 5.11 19.14
N ALA A 222 10.85 6.09 19.67
CA ALA A 222 10.27 6.83 20.78
C ALA A 222 8.94 7.52 20.36
N ALA A 223 8.17 6.94 19.41
CA ALA A 223 6.89 7.47 18.97
C ALA A 223 6.00 7.68 20.19
N ARG A 224 5.25 8.75 20.20
CA ARG A 224 4.35 9.08 21.31
C ARG A 224 3.43 7.89 21.55
N ARG A 225 3.48 7.35 22.76
CA ARG A 225 2.64 6.26 23.20
C ARG A 225 1.61 6.80 24.16
N GLN A 226 0.36 6.47 23.94
CA GLN A 226 -0.75 6.78 24.81
C GLN A 226 -1.30 5.47 25.37
N ARG A 227 -1.47 5.40 26.68
CA ARG A 227 -2.18 4.28 27.31
C ARG A 227 -3.67 4.50 27.17
N ILE A 228 -4.35 3.52 26.58
CA ILE A 228 -5.80 3.51 26.48
C ILE A 228 -6.35 2.28 27.20
N ARG A 229 -7.47 2.46 27.89
CA ARG A 229 -8.18 1.35 28.54
C ARG A 229 -9.29 0.86 27.61
N GLN A 230 -9.24 -0.41 27.24
CA GLN A 230 -10.27 -1.06 26.44
C GLN A 230 -10.84 -2.23 27.23
N GLY A 231 -11.97 -2.01 27.92
CA GLY A 231 -12.48 -2.92 28.95
C GLY A 231 -11.50 -3.01 30.12
N ASP A 232 -11.08 -4.22 30.50
CA ASP A 232 -10.12 -4.47 31.58
C ASP A 232 -8.66 -4.47 31.11
N GLU A 233 -8.40 -4.40 29.79
CA GLU A 233 -7.05 -4.38 29.23
C GLU A 233 -6.52 -2.95 29.10
N VAL A 234 -5.27 -2.74 29.50
CA VAL A 234 -4.51 -1.51 29.22
C VAL A 234 -3.66 -1.76 28.00
N LEU A 235 -3.97 -1.05 26.93
CA LEU A 235 -3.25 -1.13 25.65
C LEU A 235 -2.41 0.13 25.45
N GLU A 236 -1.25 -0.01 24.83
CA GLU A 236 -0.48 1.14 24.37
C GLU A 236 -0.84 1.45 22.93
N GLN A 237 -1.26 2.68 22.68
CA GLN A 237 -1.52 3.20 21.34
C GLN A 237 -0.33 4.03 20.88
N ILE A 238 0.17 3.74 19.67
CA ILE A 238 1.13 4.61 19.00
C ILE A 238 0.36 5.74 18.32
N VAL A 239 0.75 6.98 18.66
CA VAL A 239 0.18 8.19 18.08
C VAL A 239 1.16 8.75 17.06
N PRO A 240 0.83 8.76 15.75
CA PRO A 240 1.65 9.41 14.74
C PRO A 240 1.77 10.92 15.02
N ASP A 241 2.90 11.52 14.63
CA ASP A 241 3.07 12.97 14.72
C ASP A 241 2.20 13.70 13.69
N LEU A 242 1.95 13.06 12.55
CA LEU A 242 1.02 13.52 11.53
C LEU A 242 0.26 12.33 10.96
N CYS A 243 -1.07 12.43 10.94
CA CYS A 243 -1.96 11.45 10.36
C CYS A 243 -2.73 12.06 9.19
N VAL A 244 -2.65 11.42 8.02
CA VAL A 244 -3.34 11.84 6.80
C VAL A 244 -4.20 10.69 6.31
N GLU A 245 -5.48 10.75 6.64
CA GLU A 245 -6.43 9.71 6.30
C GLU A 245 -6.81 9.74 4.81
N PRO A 246 -7.06 8.57 4.18
CA PRO A 246 -7.52 8.54 2.79
C PRO A 246 -8.76 9.40 2.53
N ARG A 247 -9.71 9.47 3.47
CA ARG A 247 -10.90 10.33 3.34
C ARG A 247 -10.57 11.82 3.19
N GLN A 248 -9.51 12.29 3.86
CA GLN A 248 -9.05 13.68 3.74
C GLN A 248 -8.44 13.93 2.35
N LEU A 249 -7.66 12.97 1.85
CA LEU A 249 -7.09 13.04 0.51
C LEU A 249 -8.16 13.00 -0.58
N ILE A 250 -9.24 12.23 -0.37
CA ILE A 250 -10.40 12.17 -1.28
C ILE A 250 -11.11 13.53 -1.30
N SER A 251 -11.36 14.13 -0.13
CA SER A 251 -12.11 15.40 -0.02
C SER A 251 -11.39 16.57 -0.72
N VAL A 252 -10.05 16.59 -0.67
CA VAL A 252 -9.26 17.61 -1.37
C VAL A 252 -8.91 17.23 -2.81
N GLY A 253 -9.28 16.03 -3.26
CA GLY A 253 -9.06 15.55 -4.62
C GLY A 253 -7.63 15.10 -4.91
N ASP A 254 -6.83 14.81 -3.89
CA ASP A 254 -5.48 14.26 -4.03
C ASP A 254 -5.46 12.81 -4.49
N VAL A 255 -6.52 12.07 -4.18
CA VAL A 255 -6.75 10.68 -4.60
C VAL A 255 -8.21 10.48 -5.00
N ARG A 256 -8.50 9.37 -5.69
CA ARG A 256 -9.84 8.99 -6.12
C ARG A 256 -10.60 8.26 -5.03
N PRO A 257 -11.92 8.45 -4.92
CA PRO A 257 -12.78 7.55 -4.16
C PRO A 257 -12.82 6.16 -4.82
N LEU A 258 -13.17 5.14 -4.03
CA LEU A 258 -13.39 3.77 -4.51
C LEU A 258 -14.87 3.41 -4.41
N GLU A 259 -15.38 2.81 -5.47
CA GLU A 259 -16.66 2.12 -5.48
C GLU A 259 -16.44 0.60 -5.50
N PHE A 260 -17.13 -0.10 -4.59
CA PHE A 260 -16.98 -1.55 -4.45
C PHE A 260 -18.17 -2.27 -5.09
N ARG A 261 -17.87 -3.29 -5.86
CA ARG A 261 -18.81 -4.17 -6.55
C ARG A 261 -18.55 -5.62 -6.12
N PHE A 262 -19.25 -6.06 -5.09
CA PHE A 262 -19.15 -7.43 -4.60
C PHE A 262 -20.11 -8.34 -5.35
N GLN A 263 -19.56 -9.48 -5.82
CA GLN A 263 -20.35 -10.53 -6.44
C GLN A 263 -20.67 -11.60 -5.40
N ASP A 264 -21.94 -11.70 -5.04
CA ASP A 264 -22.46 -12.76 -4.17
C ASP A 264 -22.87 -14.00 -4.96
N GLY A 265 -23.09 -15.10 -4.26
CA GLY A 265 -23.59 -16.38 -4.77
C GLY A 265 -23.91 -17.32 -3.63
N TRP A 266 -24.53 -18.43 -3.96
CA TRP A 266 -24.94 -19.45 -3.03
C TRP A 266 -23.93 -20.58 -2.99
N VAL A 267 -23.63 -21.08 -1.79
CA VAL A 267 -22.69 -22.19 -1.56
C VAL A 267 -23.45 -23.33 -0.89
N ASP A 268 -23.45 -24.47 -1.55
CA ASP A 268 -24.03 -25.70 -1.05
C ASP A 268 -22.95 -26.51 -0.32
N HIS A 269 -23.19 -26.81 0.96
CA HIS A 269 -22.32 -27.60 1.82
C HIS A 269 -22.90 -28.97 2.03
N GLY A 270 -22.12 -30.02 1.75
CA GLY A 270 -22.48 -31.39 2.14
C GLY A 270 -22.18 -31.61 3.62
N ARG A 271 -23.14 -32.12 4.40
CA ARG A 271 -22.88 -32.64 5.74
C ARG A 271 -22.39 -34.10 5.62
N PRO A 272 -21.30 -34.48 6.29
CA PRO A 272 -20.97 -35.90 6.40
C PRO A 272 -22.14 -36.61 7.11
N GLY A 273 -22.73 -37.58 6.47
CA GLY A 273 -23.73 -38.44 7.12
C GLY A 273 -23.13 -39.11 8.35
N VAL A 274 -23.88 -39.19 9.44
CA VAL A 274 -23.48 -39.83 10.70
C VAL A 274 -23.38 -41.33 10.54
N ASP A 275 -24.05 -41.89 9.54
CA ASP A 275 -24.00 -43.31 9.18
C ASP A 275 -23.77 -43.43 7.67
N GLY A 276 -22.81 -44.22 7.25
CA GLY A 276 -22.29 -44.38 5.87
C GLY A 276 -23.29 -44.78 4.77
N GLY A 277 -24.52 -44.31 4.84
CA GLY A 277 -25.60 -44.49 3.87
C GLY A 277 -26.17 -43.18 3.40
N GLY A 278 -26.01 -42.92 2.14
CA GLY A 278 -26.33 -41.82 1.25
C GLY A 278 -27.42 -40.80 1.62
N SER A 279 -27.28 -39.61 1.09
CA SER A 279 -28.12 -38.44 1.22
C SER A 279 -27.96 -37.66 2.52
N GLY A 280 -26.74 -37.11 2.73
CA GLY A 280 -26.53 -36.10 3.76
C GLY A 280 -27.28 -34.82 3.37
N ASP A 281 -27.96 -34.20 4.33
CA ASP A 281 -28.57 -32.89 4.19
C ASP A 281 -27.55 -31.90 3.65
N SER A 282 -27.89 -31.18 2.58
CA SER A 282 -27.09 -30.09 2.08
C SER A 282 -27.58 -28.78 2.72
N GLU A 283 -26.67 -28.05 3.32
CA GLU A 283 -26.95 -26.70 3.79
C GLU A 283 -26.50 -25.69 2.73
N THR A 284 -27.41 -24.81 2.32
CA THR A 284 -27.15 -23.76 1.34
C THR A 284 -27.05 -22.42 2.05
N SER A 285 -25.97 -21.68 1.85
CA SER A 285 -25.81 -20.34 2.41
C SER A 285 -25.25 -19.35 1.37
N PRO A 286 -25.59 -18.06 1.45
CA PRO A 286 -24.94 -17.06 0.61
C PRO A 286 -23.48 -16.88 1.05
N LEU A 287 -22.60 -16.62 0.08
CA LEU A 287 -21.17 -16.39 0.33
C LEU A 287 -20.96 -15.26 1.34
N SER A 288 -21.77 -14.19 1.25
CA SER A 288 -21.72 -12.99 2.09
C SER A 288 -22.14 -13.22 3.55
N ALA A 289 -22.83 -14.31 3.87
CA ALA A 289 -23.34 -14.58 5.22
C ALA A 289 -22.48 -15.55 6.04
N GLU A 290 -21.48 -16.19 5.45
CA GLU A 290 -20.66 -17.16 6.16
C GLU A 290 -19.65 -16.50 7.09
N THR A 291 -19.80 -16.70 8.40
CA THR A 291 -18.93 -16.12 9.44
C THR A 291 -17.90 -17.10 10.01
N ARG A 292 -18.13 -18.41 9.85
CA ARG A 292 -17.20 -19.44 10.31
C ARG A 292 -15.94 -19.43 9.46
N GLU A 293 -14.78 -19.24 10.06
CA GLU A 293 -13.53 -18.99 9.35
C GLU A 293 -13.15 -20.09 8.35
N SER A 294 -13.19 -21.36 8.77
CA SER A 294 -12.86 -22.49 7.90
C SER A 294 -13.81 -22.63 6.70
N TRP A 295 -15.11 -22.41 6.92
CA TRP A 295 -16.12 -22.46 5.87
C TRP A 295 -16.00 -21.27 4.92
N ARG A 296 -15.82 -20.08 5.44
CA ARG A 296 -15.56 -18.88 4.66
C ARG A 296 -14.34 -19.05 3.75
N ALA A 297 -13.24 -19.60 4.27
CA ALA A 297 -12.04 -19.89 3.51
C ALA A 297 -12.28 -20.86 2.35
N ARG A 298 -13.05 -21.91 2.58
CA ARG A 298 -13.44 -22.88 1.54
C ARG A 298 -14.33 -22.22 0.48
N ASN A 299 -15.34 -21.46 0.92
CA ASN A 299 -16.25 -20.77 0.04
C ASN A 299 -15.51 -19.81 -0.88
N LEU A 300 -14.63 -18.98 -0.32
CA LEU A 300 -13.81 -18.05 -1.10
C LEU A 300 -12.90 -18.80 -2.08
N ARG A 301 -12.22 -19.85 -1.62
CA ARG A 301 -11.34 -20.67 -2.46
C ARG A 301 -12.10 -21.31 -3.64
N ARG A 302 -13.36 -21.66 -3.45
CA ARG A 302 -14.24 -22.16 -4.51
C ARG A 302 -14.74 -21.04 -5.40
N ALA A 303 -15.18 -19.93 -4.82
CA ALA A 303 -15.75 -18.77 -5.52
C ALA A 303 -14.77 -18.11 -6.51
N ILE A 304 -13.47 -18.15 -6.23
CA ILE A 304 -12.45 -17.59 -7.13
C ILE A 304 -12.00 -18.53 -8.27
N ARG A 305 -12.50 -19.78 -8.32
CA ARG A 305 -12.19 -20.69 -9.44
C ARG A 305 -12.89 -20.23 -10.71
N LEU A 306 -12.17 -20.34 -11.83
CA LEU A 306 -12.72 -20.25 -13.17
C LEU A 306 -13.13 -21.63 -13.66
N GLY A 307 -14.22 -21.75 -14.38
CA GLY A 307 -14.64 -23.03 -14.99
C GLY A 307 -15.87 -23.70 -14.39
N ASP A 308 -16.47 -23.11 -13.35
CA ASP A 308 -17.81 -23.52 -12.89
C ASP A 308 -18.88 -22.78 -13.70
N ASP A 309 -19.99 -23.44 -14.05
CA ASP A 309 -21.09 -22.90 -14.90
C ASP A 309 -21.73 -21.61 -14.36
N SER A 310 -21.60 -21.35 -13.05
CA SER A 310 -22.04 -20.12 -12.41
C SER A 310 -20.89 -19.42 -11.68
N SER A 311 -19.71 -19.39 -12.28
CA SER A 311 -18.49 -18.91 -11.66
C SER A 311 -18.60 -17.47 -11.17
N ILE A 312 -18.53 -17.27 -9.85
CA ILE A 312 -18.44 -15.95 -9.21
C ILE A 312 -17.21 -15.19 -9.75
N ALA A 313 -16.06 -15.89 -9.91
CA ALA A 313 -14.86 -15.31 -10.46
C ALA A 313 -15.05 -14.77 -11.88
N LEU A 314 -15.75 -15.50 -12.74
CA LEU A 314 -16.04 -15.06 -14.10
C LEU A 314 -16.89 -13.79 -14.11
N ARG A 315 -17.90 -13.71 -13.24
CA ARG A 315 -18.75 -12.51 -13.12
C ARG A 315 -17.98 -11.31 -12.62
N VAL A 316 -17.13 -11.49 -11.61
CA VAL A 316 -16.21 -10.46 -11.11
C VAL A 316 -15.34 -9.95 -12.25
N LEU A 317 -14.72 -10.84 -13.01
CA LEU A 317 -13.79 -10.49 -14.08
C LEU A 317 -14.49 -9.79 -15.25
N LEU A 318 -15.60 -10.35 -15.74
CA LEU A 318 -16.38 -9.74 -16.85
C LEU A 318 -17.04 -8.42 -16.43
N GLY A 319 -17.48 -8.31 -15.17
CA GLY A 319 -17.99 -7.06 -14.62
C GLY A 319 -16.92 -5.98 -14.56
N ALA A 320 -15.73 -6.34 -14.11
CA ALA A 320 -14.57 -5.46 -14.06
C ALA A 320 -14.14 -5.01 -15.47
N ARG A 321 -14.08 -5.94 -16.44
CA ARG A 321 -13.76 -5.67 -17.84
C ARG A 321 -14.71 -4.65 -18.47
N ARG A 322 -16.00 -4.89 -18.34
CA ARG A 322 -17.03 -3.97 -18.86
C ARG A 322 -16.93 -2.57 -18.22
N GLN A 323 -16.61 -2.51 -16.94
CA GLN A 323 -16.40 -1.22 -16.27
C GLN A 323 -15.17 -0.50 -16.80
N LEU A 324 -14.09 -1.22 -17.09
CA LEU A 324 -12.88 -0.65 -17.68
C LEU A 324 -13.15 -0.09 -19.09
N GLU A 325 -13.91 -0.81 -19.92
CA GLU A 325 -14.34 -0.36 -21.25
C GLU A 325 -15.11 0.95 -21.16
N ARG A 326 -16.13 1.02 -20.29
CA ARG A 326 -16.91 2.26 -20.07
C ARG A 326 -16.04 3.42 -19.61
N LEU A 327 -15.08 3.18 -18.72
CA LEU A 327 -14.16 4.22 -18.27
C LEU A 327 -13.30 4.74 -19.41
N ARG A 328 -12.85 3.86 -20.30
CA ARG A 328 -12.06 4.22 -21.48
C ARG A 328 -12.83 5.05 -22.48
N GLU A 329 -14.05 4.66 -22.76
CA GLU A 329 -14.93 5.36 -23.68
C GLU A 329 -15.33 6.74 -23.17
N GLN A 330 -15.63 6.86 -21.87
CA GLN A 330 -16.32 8.05 -21.34
C GLN A 330 -15.44 9.00 -20.56
N GLN A 331 -14.31 8.53 -19.99
CA GLN A 331 -13.60 9.29 -18.98
C GLN A 331 -12.09 9.29 -19.12
N HIS A 332 -11.49 8.13 -19.39
CA HIS A 332 -10.05 7.93 -19.31
C HIS A 332 -9.60 6.91 -20.36
N PRO A 333 -9.34 7.33 -21.60
CA PRO A 333 -8.94 6.40 -22.69
C PRO A 333 -7.73 5.51 -22.34
N GLY A 334 -6.77 6.02 -21.57
CA GLY A 334 -5.62 5.28 -21.08
C GLY A 334 -5.83 4.48 -19.80
N ALA A 335 -7.07 4.33 -19.29
CA ALA A 335 -7.32 3.56 -18.07
C ALA A 335 -6.84 2.13 -18.18
N GLY A 336 -6.29 1.60 -17.09
CA GLY A 336 -5.85 0.21 -16.96
C GLY A 336 -6.60 -0.54 -15.85
N GLY A 337 -6.63 -1.86 -15.98
CA GLY A 337 -7.14 -2.77 -14.96
C GLY A 337 -6.02 -3.55 -14.28
N LEU A 338 -6.25 -3.93 -13.03
CA LEU A 338 -5.37 -4.78 -12.23
C LEU A 338 -6.16 -5.97 -11.72
N VAL A 339 -5.64 -7.18 -11.94
CA VAL A 339 -6.19 -8.40 -11.33
C VAL A 339 -5.18 -8.94 -10.32
N ILE A 340 -5.64 -9.19 -9.10
CA ILE A 340 -4.87 -9.92 -8.09
C ILE A 340 -5.35 -11.37 -8.11
N ALA A 341 -4.50 -12.26 -8.57
CA ALA A 341 -4.76 -13.69 -8.67
C ALA A 341 -4.23 -14.47 -7.44
N ARG A 342 -4.70 -15.69 -7.27
CA ARG A 342 -4.32 -16.56 -6.17
C ARG A 342 -2.90 -17.13 -6.30
N ASP A 343 -2.60 -17.68 -7.49
CA ASP A 343 -1.35 -18.36 -7.83
C ASP A 343 -1.06 -18.23 -9.34
N ILE A 344 0.07 -18.76 -9.79
CA ILE A 344 0.52 -18.66 -11.19
C ILE A 344 -0.49 -19.30 -12.15
N ALA A 345 -0.93 -20.53 -11.87
CA ALA A 345 -1.88 -21.23 -12.73
C ALA A 345 -3.22 -20.48 -12.85
N HIS A 346 -3.71 -19.93 -11.76
CA HIS A 346 -4.93 -19.11 -11.76
C HIS A 346 -4.72 -17.79 -12.53
N ALA A 347 -3.56 -17.16 -12.39
CA ALA A 347 -3.22 -15.95 -13.14
C ALA A 347 -3.12 -16.20 -14.66
N GLU A 348 -2.58 -17.36 -15.06
CA GLU A 348 -2.54 -17.78 -16.47
C GLU A 348 -3.94 -18.01 -17.05
N GLN A 349 -4.83 -18.69 -16.30
CA GLN A 349 -6.23 -18.89 -16.70
C GLN A 349 -6.97 -17.56 -16.88
N ILE A 350 -6.82 -16.63 -15.93
CA ILE A 350 -7.40 -15.28 -16.02
C ILE A 350 -6.84 -14.55 -17.25
N SER A 351 -5.54 -14.62 -17.47
CA SER A 351 -4.88 -13.95 -18.59
C SER A 351 -5.33 -14.51 -19.95
N ALA A 352 -5.51 -15.83 -20.03
CA ALA A 352 -6.04 -16.48 -21.24
C ALA A 352 -7.47 -16.00 -21.51
N LEU A 353 -8.32 -15.99 -20.50
CA LEU A 353 -9.71 -15.54 -20.61
C LEU A 353 -9.82 -14.09 -21.07
N LEU A 354 -9.04 -13.18 -20.51
CA LEU A 354 -9.03 -11.77 -20.91
C LEU A 354 -8.54 -11.60 -22.36
N ARG A 355 -7.52 -12.36 -22.77
CA ARG A 355 -7.03 -12.34 -24.17
C ARG A 355 -8.07 -12.90 -25.15
N GLU A 356 -8.80 -13.95 -24.79
CA GLU A 356 -9.92 -14.46 -25.58
C GLU A 356 -11.03 -13.41 -25.80
N GLN A 357 -11.16 -12.48 -24.85
CA GLN A 357 -12.08 -11.34 -24.98
C GLN A 357 -11.48 -10.15 -25.77
N GLY A 358 -10.28 -10.29 -26.31
CA GLY A 358 -9.60 -9.28 -27.10
C GLY A 358 -8.77 -8.27 -26.33
N ASP A 359 -8.58 -8.44 -25.01
CA ASP A 359 -7.80 -7.52 -24.20
C ASP A 359 -6.29 -7.79 -24.30
N ALA A 360 -5.47 -6.74 -24.28
CA ALA A 360 -4.02 -6.86 -24.13
C ALA A 360 -3.68 -7.06 -22.64
N VAL A 361 -2.96 -8.17 -22.33
CA VAL A 361 -2.72 -8.59 -20.94
C VAL A 361 -1.25 -8.84 -20.67
N HIS A 362 -0.72 -8.19 -19.66
CA HIS A 362 0.57 -8.53 -19.05
C HIS A 362 0.34 -9.35 -17.77
N LEU A 363 1.02 -10.50 -17.69
CA LEU A 363 1.10 -11.33 -16.49
C LEU A 363 2.45 -11.10 -15.83
N VAL A 364 2.48 -10.87 -14.50
CA VAL A 364 3.71 -10.68 -13.72
C VAL A 364 3.65 -11.45 -12.41
N HIS A 365 4.76 -12.10 -12.05
CA HIS A 365 4.95 -12.78 -10.77
C HIS A 365 6.43 -12.74 -10.35
N SER A 366 6.73 -13.12 -9.11
CA SER A 366 8.09 -13.02 -8.54
C SER A 366 9.15 -13.89 -9.23
N GLN A 367 8.73 -14.94 -9.92
CA GLN A 367 9.62 -15.86 -10.65
C GLN A 367 9.81 -15.45 -12.13
N ASP A 368 9.18 -14.36 -12.57
CA ASP A 368 9.25 -13.89 -13.94
C ASP A 368 10.43 -12.92 -14.12
N PRO A 369 11.48 -13.28 -14.87
CA PRO A 369 12.62 -12.39 -15.10
C PRO A 369 12.24 -11.15 -15.91
N GLY A 370 11.18 -11.20 -16.74
CA GLY A 370 10.66 -10.08 -17.54
C GLY A 370 9.63 -9.21 -16.80
N ALA A 371 9.39 -9.44 -15.50
CA ALA A 371 8.36 -8.73 -14.74
C ALA A 371 8.57 -7.21 -14.74
N ALA A 372 9.80 -6.75 -14.56
CA ALA A 372 10.12 -5.32 -14.52
C ALA A 372 9.79 -4.61 -15.84
N GLU A 373 10.13 -5.21 -16.97
CA GLU A 373 9.84 -4.67 -18.31
C GLU A 373 8.33 -4.61 -18.57
N ARG A 374 7.58 -5.66 -18.21
CA ARG A 374 6.12 -5.69 -18.35
C ARG A 374 5.43 -4.65 -17.46
N LEU A 375 5.95 -4.41 -16.26
CA LEU A 375 5.43 -3.34 -15.39
C LEU A 375 5.65 -1.95 -16.00
N VAL A 376 6.81 -1.71 -16.62
CA VAL A 376 7.11 -0.47 -17.36
C VAL A 376 6.18 -0.34 -18.56
N ALA A 377 6.04 -1.40 -19.37
CA ALA A 377 5.16 -1.45 -20.54
C ALA A 377 3.69 -1.20 -20.16
N PHE A 378 3.21 -1.78 -19.06
CA PHE A 378 1.87 -1.52 -18.55
C PHE A 378 1.69 -0.06 -18.13
N ARG A 379 2.67 0.55 -17.45
CA ARG A 379 2.63 2.00 -17.11
C ARG A 379 2.53 2.87 -18.37
N ALA A 380 3.24 2.50 -19.43
CA ALA A 380 3.23 3.18 -20.72
C ALA A 380 1.95 2.97 -21.54
N GLY A 381 1.00 2.15 -21.06
CA GLY A 381 -0.28 1.93 -21.73
C GLY A 381 -0.27 0.80 -22.76
N GLN A 382 0.77 -0.02 -22.81
CA GLN A 382 0.91 -1.10 -23.81
C GLN A 382 0.05 -2.34 -23.53
N ALA A 383 -0.64 -2.38 -22.38
CA ALA A 383 -1.61 -3.42 -22.07
C ALA A 383 -2.82 -2.84 -21.34
N ASP A 384 -3.97 -3.52 -21.49
CA ASP A 384 -5.23 -3.15 -20.86
C ASP A 384 -5.28 -3.60 -19.42
N TRP A 385 -4.79 -4.82 -19.19
CA TRP A 385 -4.79 -5.47 -17.89
C TRP A 385 -3.40 -5.88 -17.46
N LEU A 386 -3.16 -5.70 -16.16
CA LEU A 386 -2.06 -6.30 -15.44
C LEU A 386 -2.63 -7.40 -14.54
N VAL A 387 -2.21 -8.63 -14.75
CA VAL A 387 -2.54 -9.76 -13.88
C VAL A 387 -1.34 -10.07 -13.02
N SER A 388 -1.51 -10.05 -11.70
CA SER A 388 -0.42 -10.25 -10.76
C SER A 388 -0.86 -11.13 -9.60
N ILE A 389 0.10 -11.79 -8.95
CA ILE A 389 -0.12 -12.50 -7.70
C ILE A 389 0.14 -11.49 -6.57
N ASP A 390 1.25 -11.53 -5.88
CA ASP A 390 1.52 -10.63 -4.75
C ASP A 390 2.36 -9.39 -5.10
N MET A 391 3.10 -9.43 -6.22
CA MET A 391 4.10 -8.39 -6.55
C MET A 391 3.52 -6.98 -6.65
N CYS A 392 2.31 -6.85 -7.20
CA CYS A 392 1.68 -5.55 -7.40
C CYS A 392 0.91 -5.05 -6.17
N ALA A 393 0.83 -5.83 -5.11
CA ALA A 393 0.29 -5.36 -3.85
C ALA A 393 1.20 -4.33 -3.18
N GLU A 394 2.54 -4.44 -3.36
CA GLU A 394 3.52 -3.51 -2.78
C GLU A 394 4.48 -2.96 -3.86
N GLY A 395 4.87 -1.70 -3.72
CA GLY A 395 5.94 -1.07 -4.52
C GLY A 395 5.60 -0.71 -5.97
N PHE A 396 4.48 -1.18 -6.54
CA PHE A 396 4.09 -0.85 -7.91
C PHE A 396 3.25 0.43 -7.97
N ASP A 397 3.64 1.37 -8.82
CA ASP A 397 2.92 2.62 -9.07
C ASP A 397 2.50 2.73 -10.53
N ALA A 398 1.18 2.73 -10.76
CA ALA A 398 0.58 2.97 -12.07
C ALA A 398 -0.72 3.78 -11.91
N PRO A 399 -0.65 5.12 -12.00
CA PRO A 399 -1.82 6.00 -11.81
C PRO A 399 -2.96 5.77 -12.79
N ARG A 400 -2.68 5.07 -13.92
CA ARG A 400 -3.69 4.68 -14.90
C ARG A 400 -4.65 3.58 -14.44
N VAL A 401 -4.34 2.85 -13.34
CA VAL A 401 -5.22 1.81 -12.79
C VAL A 401 -6.51 2.44 -12.27
N ARG A 402 -7.64 2.01 -12.84
CA ARG A 402 -8.99 2.51 -12.51
C ARG A 402 -9.94 1.39 -12.06
N VAL A 403 -9.59 0.14 -12.36
CA VAL A 403 -10.37 -1.03 -12.01
C VAL A 403 -9.46 -2.08 -11.38
N VAL A 404 -9.88 -2.63 -10.23
CA VAL A 404 -9.20 -3.74 -9.57
C VAL A 404 -10.16 -4.92 -9.47
N ALA A 405 -9.75 -6.10 -9.91
CA ALA A 405 -10.43 -7.36 -9.65
C ALA A 405 -9.61 -8.16 -8.62
N TYR A 406 -10.19 -8.38 -7.44
CA TYR A 406 -9.52 -9.06 -6.33
C TYR A 406 -9.97 -10.51 -6.27
N LEU A 407 -9.17 -11.42 -6.85
CA LEU A 407 -9.46 -12.85 -7.03
C LEU A 407 -8.39 -13.73 -6.35
N THR A 408 -8.19 -13.52 -5.06
CA THR A 408 -7.22 -14.29 -4.26
C THR A 408 -7.85 -14.78 -2.95
N THR A 409 -7.24 -15.78 -2.33
CA THR A 409 -7.62 -16.29 -1.00
C THR A 409 -6.99 -15.50 0.15
N VAL A 410 -6.14 -14.53 -0.16
CA VAL A 410 -5.50 -13.69 0.86
C VAL A 410 -6.48 -12.60 1.30
N VAL A 411 -7.06 -12.76 2.49
CA VAL A 411 -8.06 -11.85 3.06
C VAL A 411 -7.55 -11.13 4.30
N THR A 412 -6.28 -10.74 4.31
CA THR A 412 -5.77 -9.82 5.32
C THR A 412 -6.10 -8.38 4.94
N ARG A 413 -6.43 -7.55 5.93
CA ARG A 413 -6.77 -6.14 5.69
C ARG A 413 -5.64 -5.40 4.98
N SER A 414 -4.40 -5.59 5.41
CA SER A 414 -3.24 -4.92 4.82
C SER A 414 -3.10 -5.23 3.32
N ARG A 415 -3.15 -6.51 2.94
CA ARG A 415 -3.03 -6.93 1.53
C ARG A 415 -4.19 -6.42 0.68
N PHE A 416 -5.42 -6.52 1.19
CA PHE A 416 -6.58 -6.00 0.48
C PHE A 416 -6.48 -4.49 0.25
N VAL A 417 -6.21 -3.71 1.31
CA VAL A 417 -6.07 -2.26 1.21
C VAL A 417 -4.90 -1.87 0.30
N GLN A 418 -3.76 -2.54 0.38
CA GLN A 418 -2.63 -2.31 -0.52
C GLN A 418 -3.00 -2.53 -1.99
N ALA A 419 -3.76 -3.60 -2.30
CA ALA A 419 -4.19 -3.91 -3.66
C ALA A 419 -5.18 -2.88 -4.21
N ILE A 420 -6.27 -2.60 -3.49
CA ILE A 420 -7.33 -1.70 -3.96
C ILE A 420 -6.86 -0.25 -4.10
N THR A 421 -5.92 0.17 -3.24
CA THR A 421 -5.40 1.53 -3.26
C THR A 421 -4.44 1.82 -4.40
N ARG A 422 -4.12 0.83 -5.24
CA ARG A 422 -3.48 1.09 -6.53
C ARG A 422 -4.39 1.90 -7.46
N ALA A 423 -5.70 1.74 -7.33
CA ALA A 423 -6.68 2.46 -8.15
C ALA A 423 -7.02 3.88 -7.65
N VAL A 424 -6.59 4.28 -6.45
CA VAL A 424 -6.86 5.65 -5.95
C VAL A 424 -5.90 6.70 -6.49
N ARG A 425 -4.78 6.28 -7.05
CA ARG A 425 -3.69 7.18 -7.45
C ARG A 425 -4.06 8.01 -8.67
N MET A 426 -3.51 9.21 -8.71
CA MET A 426 -3.62 10.13 -9.85
C MET A 426 -2.22 10.58 -10.28
N ASP A 427 -2.03 10.74 -11.58
CA ASP A 427 -0.87 11.48 -12.09
C ASP A 427 -1.10 13.00 -12.01
N GLY A 428 -0.01 13.77 -12.11
CA GLY A 428 -0.07 15.22 -11.99
C GLY A 428 -0.88 15.87 -13.10
N GLU A 429 -0.77 15.38 -14.33
CA GLU A 429 -1.46 15.90 -15.50
C GLU A 429 -2.98 15.73 -15.37
N ARG A 430 -3.44 14.53 -15.04
CA ARG A 430 -4.87 14.27 -14.84
C ARG A 430 -5.42 14.98 -13.60
N ALA A 431 -4.61 15.20 -12.59
CA ALA A 431 -5.01 15.96 -11.41
C ALA A 431 -5.38 17.41 -11.74
N THR A 432 -4.78 17.99 -12.78
CA THR A 432 -5.13 19.36 -13.25
C THR A 432 -6.38 19.39 -14.11
N LEU A 433 -6.62 18.32 -14.90
CA LEU A 433 -7.73 18.26 -15.86
C LEU A 433 -9.07 17.81 -15.25
N GLU A 434 -9.01 16.96 -14.21
CA GLU A 434 -10.21 16.37 -13.64
C GLU A 434 -10.76 17.21 -12.47
N PRO A 435 -12.07 17.58 -12.46
CA PRO A 435 -12.64 18.37 -11.38
C PRO A 435 -12.71 17.62 -10.05
N VAL A 436 -12.75 18.37 -8.94
CA VAL A 436 -13.05 17.84 -7.60
C VAL A 436 -14.55 18.04 -7.33
N PRO A 437 -15.27 17.03 -6.85
CA PRO A 437 -14.83 15.68 -6.42
C PRO A 437 -14.41 14.80 -7.60
N ARG A 438 -13.35 14.00 -7.38
CA ARG A 438 -12.79 13.11 -8.40
C ARG A 438 -13.75 11.96 -8.72
N ARG A 439 -13.74 11.52 -9.98
CA ARG A 439 -14.50 10.33 -10.40
C ARG A 439 -13.93 9.07 -9.76
N ALA A 440 -14.82 8.16 -9.32
CA ALA A 440 -14.47 6.94 -8.64
C ALA A 440 -13.64 5.98 -9.50
N SER A 441 -12.78 5.22 -8.86
CA SER A 441 -12.24 3.95 -9.37
C SER A 441 -13.02 2.79 -8.76
N TYR A 442 -12.92 1.61 -9.37
CA TYR A 442 -13.83 0.50 -9.08
C TYR A 442 -13.07 -0.73 -8.59
N VAL A 443 -13.62 -1.39 -7.58
CA VAL A 443 -13.08 -2.65 -7.04
C VAL A 443 -14.13 -3.73 -7.15
N TYR A 444 -13.79 -4.81 -7.82
CA TYR A 444 -14.62 -5.99 -8.00
C TYR A 444 -14.03 -7.15 -7.19
N ALA A 445 -14.84 -7.82 -6.39
CA ALA A 445 -14.41 -8.95 -5.57
C ALA A 445 -15.57 -9.91 -5.28
N PRO A 446 -15.32 -11.17 -4.91
CA PRO A 446 -16.32 -12.02 -4.28
C PRO A 446 -16.85 -11.39 -2.99
N ALA A 447 -18.13 -11.64 -2.66
CA ALA A 447 -18.79 -11.11 -1.48
C ALA A 447 -18.35 -11.82 -0.18
N ASP A 448 -17.04 -11.87 0.08
CA ASP A 448 -16.51 -12.37 1.35
C ASP A 448 -16.78 -11.36 2.47
N PRO A 449 -17.30 -11.77 3.65
CA PRO A 449 -17.65 -10.87 4.75
C PRO A 449 -16.50 -10.00 5.25
N LEU A 450 -15.25 -10.52 5.26
CA LEU A 450 -14.09 -9.72 5.66
C LEU A 450 -13.75 -8.67 4.61
N LEU A 451 -13.77 -9.01 3.32
CA LEU A 451 -13.51 -8.06 2.25
C LEU A 451 -14.56 -6.93 2.25
N ILE A 452 -15.84 -7.27 2.50
CA ILE A 452 -16.92 -6.27 2.66
C ILE A 452 -16.63 -5.37 3.88
N SER A 453 -16.24 -5.93 5.01
CA SER A 453 -15.90 -5.17 6.21
C SER A 453 -14.74 -4.22 5.97
N TYR A 454 -13.67 -4.68 5.30
CA TYR A 454 -12.51 -3.85 4.97
C TYR A 454 -12.86 -2.74 3.98
N ALA A 455 -13.73 -3.02 3.01
CA ALA A 455 -14.21 -2.02 2.07
C ALA A 455 -15.00 -0.89 2.74
N ARG A 456 -15.75 -1.18 3.79
CA ARG A 456 -16.50 -0.16 4.55
C ARG A 456 -15.60 0.79 5.33
N SER A 457 -14.43 0.32 5.75
CA SER A 457 -13.52 1.07 6.62
C SER A 457 -12.17 1.44 5.97
N TRP A 458 -11.97 1.19 4.66
CA TRP A 458 -10.68 1.39 4.00
C TRP A 458 -10.18 2.84 4.04
N SER A 459 -11.10 3.81 4.04
CA SER A 459 -10.77 5.25 4.03
C SER A 459 -10.57 5.85 5.43
N LEU A 460 -10.74 5.04 6.48
CA LEU A 460 -10.55 5.43 7.88
C LEU A 460 -9.23 4.86 8.39
N SER A 461 -8.52 5.67 9.16
CA SER A 461 -7.35 5.21 9.89
C SER A 461 -7.77 4.48 11.16
N GLU A 462 -7.17 3.33 11.41
CA GLU A 462 -7.31 2.63 12.68
C GLU A 462 -6.13 2.96 13.60
N PRO A 463 -6.34 3.08 14.91
CA PRO A 463 -5.27 3.35 15.85
C PRO A 463 -4.28 2.19 15.90
N TYR A 464 -3.01 2.51 16.05
CA TYR A 464 -1.94 1.55 16.22
C TYR A 464 -1.90 1.10 17.68
N LEU A 465 -2.35 -0.14 17.95
CA LEU A 465 -2.41 -0.70 19.30
C LEU A 465 -1.27 -1.69 19.51
N LEU A 466 -0.44 -1.43 20.51
CA LEU A 466 0.55 -2.38 21.02
C LEU A 466 -0.08 -3.21 22.15
N ARG A 467 -0.06 -4.52 22.03
CA ARG A 467 -0.36 -5.42 23.14
C ARG A 467 0.92 -5.68 23.91
N SER A 468 0.90 -5.47 25.22
CA SER A 468 1.98 -5.93 26.07
C SER A 468 2.10 -7.45 25.94
N ARG A 469 3.34 -7.91 25.86
CA ARG A 469 3.72 -9.31 25.75
C ARG A 469 3.22 -10.08 26.98
N GLN A 470 2.00 -10.59 26.96
CA GLN A 470 1.62 -11.65 27.88
C GLN A 470 2.20 -12.95 27.34
N VAL A 471 3.01 -13.59 28.16
CA VAL A 471 3.47 -14.95 27.99
C VAL A 471 2.25 -15.82 27.70
N PHE A 472 2.19 -16.45 26.55
CA PHE A 472 1.15 -17.41 26.20
C PHE A 472 1.25 -18.59 27.16
N THR A 473 0.50 -18.57 28.24
CA THR A 473 0.01 -19.76 28.93
C THR A 473 -1.28 -20.15 28.22
N THR A 474 -1.26 -21.32 27.67
CA THR A 474 -2.33 -21.97 26.93
C THR A 474 -3.54 -22.16 27.85
N GLU A 475 -4.57 -21.34 27.73
CA GLU A 475 -5.91 -21.71 28.17
C GLU A 475 -6.92 -21.27 27.10
N ILE A 476 -7.46 -22.28 26.46
CA ILE A 476 -8.55 -22.20 25.49
C ILE A 476 -9.82 -21.92 26.29
N GLN A 477 -10.28 -20.69 26.31
CA GLN A 477 -11.67 -20.36 26.64
C GLN A 477 -12.25 -19.43 25.57
N GLY A 478 -13.42 -19.85 25.08
CA GLY A 478 -14.12 -19.34 23.91
C GLY A 478 -14.35 -17.83 23.90
N GLY A 479 -13.62 -17.16 23.06
CA GLY A 479 -13.85 -15.79 22.65
C GLY A 479 -13.88 -15.71 21.14
N LEU A 480 -14.72 -14.87 20.58
CA LEU A 480 -14.90 -14.64 19.15
C LEU A 480 -13.55 -14.56 18.41
N PRO A 481 -13.37 -15.27 17.30
CA PRO A 481 -12.10 -15.32 16.58
C PRO A 481 -11.73 -13.93 16.09
N ARG A 482 -10.52 -13.51 16.44
CA ARG A 482 -9.91 -12.28 15.98
C ARG A 482 -9.60 -12.40 14.49
N ALA A 483 -10.40 -11.72 13.68
CA ALA A 483 -10.28 -11.75 12.25
C ALA A 483 -8.94 -11.15 11.77
N GLY A 484 -8.17 -11.91 11.00
CA GLY A 484 -7.44 -11.34 9.89
C GLY A 484 -5.96 -11.07 10.03
N GLN A 485 -5.17 -11.84 10.82
CA GLN A 485 -3.70 -11.65 10.84
C GLN A 485 -2.91 -12.77 10.14
N HIS A 486 -3.55 -13.86 9.74
CA HIS A 486 -2.85 -14.97 9.07
C HIS A 486 -3.49 -15.30 7.72
N PRO A 487 -2.69 -15.70 6.73
CA PRO A 487 -3.22 -16.39 5.56
C PRO A 487 -4.07 -17.56 6.05
N LEU A 488 -5.20 -17.81 5.40
CA LEU A 488 -6.11 -18.90 5.75
C LEU A 488 -5.32 -20.22 5.79
N LYS A 489 -4.91 -20.65 6.98
CA LYS A 489 -4.24 -21.93 7.20
C LYS A 489 -5.26 -23.03 7.29
N ALA A 490 -4.85 -24.18 6.81
CA ALA A 490 -5.40 -25.52 6.94
C ALA A 490 -6.92 -25.63 7.10
N ILE A 491 -7.47 -26.34 6.19
CA ILE A 491 -8.86 -26.78 6.13
C ILE A 491 -9.12 -27.63 7.36
N ASP A 492 -10.08 -27.23 8.20
CA ASP A 492 -10.63 -28.13 9.21
C ASP A 492 -11.34 -29.26 8.48
N GLU A 493 -10.85 -30.48 8.64
CA GLU A 493 -11.42 -31.68 8.01
C GLU A 493 -12.87 -31.96 8.46
N ARG A 494 -13.30 -31.39 9.60
CA ARG A 494 -14.67 -31.50 10.11
C ARG A 494 -15.68 -30.62 9.40
N ALA A 495 -15.23 -29.57 8.68
CA ALA A 495 -16.11 -28.80 7.84
C ALA A 495 -16.40 -29.59 6.55
N GLY A 496 -17.64 -29.92 6.28
CA GLY A 496 -18.05 -30.66 5.09
C GLY A 496 -17.48 -30.11 3.78
N SER A 497 -17.49 -30.87 2.71
CA SER A 497 -17.02 -30.41 1.40
C SER A 497 -18.03 -29.45 0.77
N VAL A 498 -17.54 -28.41 0.12
CA VAL A 498 -18.38 -27.58 -0.74
C VAL A 498 -18.78 -28.40 -1.96
N LEU A 499 -20.07 -28.68 -2.11
CA LEU A 499 -20.62 -29.46 -3.22
C LEU A 499 -20.76 -28.60 -4.47
N ARG A 500 -21.36 -27.42 -4.33
CA ARG A 500 -21.63 -26.52 -5.44
C ARG A 500 -21.61 -25.05 -5.01
N VAL A 501 -21.18 -24.18 -5.92
CA VAL A 501 -21.34 -22.71 -5.81
C VAL A 501 -22.29 -22.26 -6.91
N ARG A 502 -23.36 -21.54 -6.56
CA ARG A 502 -24.32 -20.99 -7.49
C ARG A 502 -24.30 -19.47 -7.46
N GLY A 503 -24.32 -18.86 -8.61
CA GLY A 503 -24.54 -17.42 -8.80
C GLY A 503 -25.78 -17.17 -9.64
N PRO A 504 -26.26 -15.93 -9.77
CA PRO A 504 -27.29 -15.60 -10.76
C PRO A 504 -26.78 -15.95 -12.17
N GLU A 505 -27.64 -16.41 -13.06
CA GLU A 505 -27.25 -16.77 -14.43
C GLU A 505 -26.56 -15.60 -15.14
N LEU A 506 -25.49 -15.90 -15.89
CA LEU A 506 -24.84 -14.89 -16.71
C LEU A 506 -25.82 -14.43 -17.80
N PRO A 507 -26.03 -13.12 -17.98
CA PRO A 507 -26.76 -12.62 -19.13
C PRO A 507 -26.18 -13.18 -20.45
N ILE A 508 -27.03 -13.48 -21.42
CA ILE A 508 -26.66 -14.15 -22.69
C ILE A 508 -25.47 -13.48 -23.37
N PHE A 509 -25.38 -12.16 -23.33
CA PHE A 509 -24.29 -11.39 -23.94
C PHE A 509 -22.94 -11.48 -23.18
N LEU A 510 -22.91 -12.12 -22.01
CA LEU A 510 -21.70 -12.40 -21.22
C LEU A 510 -21.32 -13.89 -21.25
N GLN A 511 -22.17 -14.74 -21.82
CA GLN A 511 -21.91 -16.17 -21.96
C GLN A 511 -20.94 -16.41 -23.13
N ARG A 512 -20.03 -17.35 -22.95
CA ARG A 512 -19.12 -17.77 -24.04
C ARG A 512 -19.91 -18.56 -25.08
N PRO A 513 -19.51 -18.54 -26.36
CA PRO A 513 -20.12 -19.38 -27.38
C PRO A 513 -20.11 -20.88 -27.07
N ALA A 514 -19.15 -21.35 -26.27
CA ALA A 514 -19.09 -22.75 -25.80
C ALA A 514 -20.16 -23.07 -24.74
N ASP A 515 -20.55 -22.11 -23.92
CA ASP A 515 -21.54 -22.30 -22.86
C ASP A 515 -22.97 -22.41 -23.45
N LEU A 516 -23.19 -21.82 -24.63
CA LEU A 516 -24.46 -21.93 -25.37
C LEU A 516 -24.70 -23.32 -25.97
N ARG A 517 -23.65 -24.11 -26.22
CA ARG A 517 -23.77 -25.46 -26.78
C ARG A 517 -24.15 -26.51 -25.75
N SER A 518 -23.82 -26.31 -24.47
CA SER A 518 -24.17 -27.23 -23.39
C SER A 518 -25.61 -27.08 -22.88
N SER A 519 -26.24 -25.90 -23.04
CA SER A 519 -27.64 -25.66 -22.61
C SER A 519 -28.69 -26.09 -23.64
N GLN A 520 -28.28 -26.48 -24.87
CA GLN A 520 -29.20 -27.02 -25.89
C GLN A 520 -29.22 -28.57 -25.93
N ALA A 521 -28.45 -29.23 -25.06
CA ALA A 521 -28.36 -30.69 -25.00
C ALA A 521 -29.07 -31.29 -23.76
N THR A 522 -29.91 -30.53 -23.09
CA THR A 522 -30.86 -30.97 -22.07
C THR A 522 -32.25 -30.45 -22.56
#